data_a34d58103459d4fa24db63f0cda22b65
#
_entry.id   a34d58103459d4fa24db63f0cda22b65
#
_cell.length_a   1.000
_cell.length_b   1.000
_cell.length_c   1.000
_cell.angle_alpha   90.00
_cell.angle_beta   90.00
_cell.angle_gamma   90.00
#
_symmetry.space_group_name_H-M   'P 1'
#
loop_
_entity.id
_entity.type
_entity.pdbx_description
1 polymer ?
#
loop_
_entity_poly.entity_id
_entity_poly.type
_entity_poly.pdbx_seq_one_letter_code
_entity_poly.pdbx_strand_id
1 'polypeptide(L)'
;YLQAYLDDDLAKKNKIALSTIKFIDSQISEISDSLLKSESKLKDYRSVNQVTNLSYQGQQALEQMTKMETDKSTLLVQERYYKYILDYLEKNKDVAGLAPPSSSNVVDPLMTSLITDLMSLNAQRASILSNNSEKNLFLGQIENKIKTQKQAIIENVTNSLNTVNLTQNE
;
A
#
# COMPACT_ATOMS: atom_id res chain seq x y z
N TYR A 1 34.24 1.95 -10.69
CA TYR A 1 33.36 2.74 -9.80
C TYR A 1 31.96 2.96 -10.42
N LEU A 2 31.88 3.39 -11.70
CA LEU A 2 30.59 3.66 -12.38
C LEU A 2 29.75 2.38 -12.52
N GLN A 3 30.40 1.24 -12.86
CA GLN A 3 29.73 -0.06 -13.01
C GLN A 3 29.11 -0.52 -11.67
N ALA A 4 29.85 -0.42 -10.57
CA ALA A 4 29.35 -0.80 -9.24
C ALA A 4 28.17 0.07 -8.77
N TYR A 5 28.15 1.35 -9.16
CA TYR A 5 27.01 2.23 -8.87
C TYR A 5 25.77 1.84 -9.68
N LEU A 6 25.94 1.52 -10.96
CA LEU A 6 24.86 1.06 -11.83
C LEU A 6 24.29 -0.28 -11.35
N ASP A 7 25.15 -1.21 -10.93
CA ASP A 7 24.74 -2.52 -10.43
C ASP A 7 23.94 -2.39 -9.10
N ASP A 8 24.36 -1.48 -8.21
CA ASP A 8 23.66 -1.21 -6.95
C ASP A 8 22.28 -0.54 -7.18
N ASP A 9 22.20 0.42 -8.12
CA ASP A 9 20.94 1.07 -8.49
C ASP A 9 19.95 0.08 -9.12
N LEU A 10 20.45 -0.80 -10.00
CA LEU A 10 19.66 -1.89 -10.58
C LEU A 10 19.19 -2.89 -9.52
N ALA A 11 20.03 -3.24 -8.56
CA ALA A 11 19.67 -4.15 -7.47
C ALA A 11 18.57 -3.54 -6.58
N LYS A 12 18.65 -2.24 -6.28
CA LYS A 12 17.62 -1.50 -5.52
C LYS A 12 16.30 -1.44 -6.28
N LYS A 13 16.32 -1.09 -7.57
CA LYS A 13 15.13 -1.06 -8.42
C LYS A 13 14.48 -2.43 -8.54
N ASN A 14 15.29 -3.49 -8.71
CA ASN A 14 14.80 -4.86 -8.73
C ASN A 14 14.17 -5.28 -7.40
N LYS A 15 14.74 -4.88 -6.26
CA LYS A 15 14.18 -5.18 -4.94
C LYS A 15 12.82 -4.51 -4.74
N ILE A 16 12.68 -3.24 -5.14
CA ILE A 16 11.41 -2.51 -5.10
C ILE A 16 10.39 -3.19 -6.03
N ALA A 17 10.78 -3.50 -7.27
CA ALA A 17 9.92 -4.16 -8.22
C ALA A 17 9.42 -5.52 -7.71
N LEU A 18 10.29 -6.34 -7.14
CA LEU A 18 9.93 -7.64 -6.56
C LEU A 18 8.98 -7.50 -5.35
N SER A 19 9.21 -6.52 -4.48
CA SER A 19 8.29 -6.22 -3.37
C SER A 19 6.92 -5.79 -3.88
N THR A 20 6.91 -4.92 -4.89
CA THR A 20 5.68 -4.44 -5.53
C THR A 20 4.92 -5.58 -6.20
N ILE A 21 5.61 -6.44 -6.95
CA ILE A 21 5.01 -7.62 -7.59
C ILE A 21 4.38 -8.54 -6.54
N LYS A 22 5.11 -8.89 -5.48
CA LYS A 22 4.59 -9.75 -4.40
C LYS A 22 3.35 -9.16 -3.73
N PHE A 23 3.35 -7.85 -3.50
CA PHE A 23 2.19 -7.16 -2.94
C PHE A 23 1.01 -7.22 -3.91
N ILE A 24 1.22 -6.89 -5.19
CA ILE A 24 0.18 -6.92 -6.22
C ILE A 24 -0.38 -8.34 -6.40
N ASP A 25 0.46 -9.36 -6.47
CA ASP A 25 0.04 -10.76 -6.60
C ASP A 25 -0.85 -11.19 -5.42
N SER A 26 -0.47 -10.82 -4.19
CA SER A 26 -1.30 -11.05 -3.01
C SER A 26 -2.66 -10.35 -3.13
N GLN A 27 -2.68 -9.08 -3.59
CA GLN A 27 -3.91 -8.32 -3.77
C GLN A 27 -4.81 -8.91 -4.87
N ILE A 28 -4.24 -9.31 -6.00
CA ILE A 28 -4.98 -9.93 -7.10
C ILE A 28 -5.64 -11.22 -6.62
N SER A 29 -4.92 -12.07 -5.90
CA SER A 29 -5.48 -13.33 -5.37
C SER A 29 -6.70 -13.08 -4.49
N GLU A 30 -6.60 -12.13 -3.55
CA GLU A 30 -7.66 -11.86 -2.60
C GLU A 30 -8.86 -11.12 -3.22
N ILE A 31 -8.61 -10.23 -4.20
CA ILE A 31 -9.68 -9.58 -4.98
C ILE A 31 -10.41 -10.64 -5.83
N SER A 32 -9.69 -11.57 -6.45
CA SER A 32 -10.28 -12.66 -7.21
C SER A 32 -11.20 -13.54 -6.35
N ASP A 33 -10.76 -13.90 -5.14
CA ASP A 33 -11.57 -14.66 -4.19
C ASP A 33 -12.84 -13.90 -3.75
N SER A 34 -12.70 -12.59 -3.52
CA SER A 34 -13.82 -11.72 -3.16
C SER A 34 -14.83 -11.61 -4.32
N LEU A 35 -14.33 -11.44 -5.54
CA LEU A 35 -15.16 -11.37 -6.75
C LEU A 35 -15.95 -12.67 -6.96
N LEU A 36 -15.29 -13.83 -6.89
CA LEU A 36 -15.95 -15.13 -7.01
C LEU A 36 -17.07 -15.32 -5.97
N LYS A 37 -16.83 -14.89 -4.71
CA LYS A 37 -17.86 -14.93 -3.67
C LYS A 37 -19.04 -14.01 -3.97
N SER A 38 -18.78 -12.81 -4.48
CA SER A 38 -19.82 -11.84 -4.84
C SER A 38 -20.64 -12.30 -6.04
N GLU A 39 -19.98 -12.84 -7.07
CA GLU A 39 -20.65 -13.42 -8.23
C GLU A 39 -21.54 -14.62 -7.86
N SER A 40 -21.07 -15.50 -6.97
CA SER A 40 -21.86 -16.60 -6.45
C SER A 40 -23.11 -16.12 -5.74
N LYS A 41 -22.96 -15.16 -4.81
CA LYS A 41 -24.11 -14.57 -4.09
C LYS A 41 -25.11 -13.91 -5.02
N LEU A 42 -24.62 -13.17 -6.05
CA LEU A 42 -25.50 -12.55 -7.04
C LEU A 42 -26.25 -13.60 -7.87
N LYS A 43 -25.58 -14.67 -8.26
CA LYS A 43 -26.19 -15.79 -9.00
C LYS A 43 -27.27 -16.48 -8.15
N ASP A 44 -26.96 -16.75 -6.88
CA ASP A 44 -27.88 -17.37 -5.94
C ASP A 44 -29.11 -16.48 -5.72
N TYR A 45 -28.91 -15.18 -5.52
CA TYR A 45 -29.99 -14.20 -5.37
C TYR A 45 -30.89 -14.14 -6.61
N ARG A 46 -30.30 -14.11 -7.82
CA ARG A 46 -31.06 -14.12 -9.08
C ARG A 46 -31.84 -15.43 -9.28
N SER A 47 -31.26 -16.55 -8.90
CA SER A 47 -31.90 -17.87 -9.01
C SER A 47 -33.09 -18.03 -8.06
N VAL A 48 -32.91 -17.60 -6.81
CA VAL A 48 -33.96 -17.73 -5.78
C VAL A 48 -35.13 -16.79 -6.04
N ASN A 49 -34.87 -15.57 -6.53
CA ASN A 49 -35.91 -14.54 -6.68
C ASN A 49 -36.53 -14.48 -8.09
N GLN A 50 -36.19 -15.39 -9.01
CA GLN A 50 -36.70 -15.44 -10.40
C GLN A 50 -36.75 -14.06 -11.08
N VAL A 51 -35.70 -13.24 -10.87
CA VAL A 51 -35.67 -11.83 -11.30
C VAL A 51 -35.45 -11.78 -12.81
N THR A 52 -36.53 -11.93 -13.58
CA THR A 52 -36.56 -11.76 -15.04
C THR A 52 -36.85 -10.31 -15.47
N ASN A 53 -37.43 -9.50 -14.58
CA ASN A 53 -37.68 -8.08 -14.85
C ASN A 53 -37.42 -7.27 -13.58
N LEU A 54 -36.28 -6.60 -13.49
CA LEU A 54 -36.02 -5.64 -12.43
C LEU A 54 -36.89 -4.38 -12.68
N SER A 55 -37.80 -4.08 -11.73
CA SER A 55 -38.41 -2.75 -11.69
C SER A 55 -37.32 -1.69 -11.54
N TYR A 56 -37.62 -0.44 -11.93
CA TYR A 56 -36.68 0.71 -11.79
C TYR A 56 -36.03 0.77 -10.39
N GLN A 57 -36.82 0.48 -9.35
CA GLN A 57 -36.33 0.41 -7.97
C GLN A 57 -35.30 -0.71 -7.74
N GLY A 58 -35.50 -1.88 -8.38
CA GLY A 58 -34.56 -2.98 -8.31
C GLY A 58 -33.23 -2.68 -9.02
N GLN A 59 -33.28 -1.96 -10.14
CA GLN A 59 -32.06 -1.50 -10.83
C GLN A 59 -31.30 -0.50 -9.96
N GLN A 60 -31.98 0.46 -9.35
CA GLN A 60 -31.36 1.44 -8.48
C GLN A 60 -30.74 0.79 -7.23
N ALA A 61 -31.42 -0.19 -6.63
CA ALA A 61 -30.87 -0.96 -5.52
C ALA A 61 -29.62 -1.76 -5.94
N LEU A 62 -29.63 -2.36 -7.13
CA LEU A 62 -28.48 -3.10 -7.65
C LEU A 62 -27.28 -2.16 -7.91
N GLU A 63 -27.50 -0.99 -8.48
CA GLU A 63 -26.46 0.02 -8.69
C GLU A 63 -25.85 0.48 -7.35
N GLN A 64 -26.70 0.74 -6.34
CA GLN A 64 -26.21 1.08 -5.01
C GLN A 64 -25.40 -0.04 -4.38
N MET A 65 -25.86 -1.29 -4.47
CA MET A 65 -25.11 -2.45 -3.96
C MET A 65 -23.75 -2.59 -4.66
N THR A 66 -23.71 -2.46 -5.98
CA THR A 66 -22.46 -2.52 -6.75
C THR A 66 -21.49 -1.41 -6.34
N LYS A 67 -22.02 -0.19 -6.12
CA LYS A 67 -21.22 0.92 -5.63
C LYS A 67 -20.66 0.62 -4.24
N MET A 68 -21.48 0.18 -3.31
CA MET A 68 -21.05 -0.16 -1.95
C MET A 68 -20.01 -1.29 -1.94
N GLU A 69 -20.16 -2.31 -2.81
CA GLU A 69 -19.14 -3.37 -2.96
C GLU A 69 -17.82 -2.84 -3.50
N THR A 70 -17.87 -1.93 -4.47
CA THR A 70 -16.67 -1.28 -5.01
C THR A 70 -15.99 -0.43 -3.95
N ASP A 71 -16.73 0.37 -3.21
CA ASP A 71 -16.22 1.21 -2.13
C ASP A 71 -15.58 0.35 -1.03
N LYS A 72 -16.25 -0.74 -0.64
CA LYS A 72 -15.72 -1.71 0.33
C LYS A 72 -14.44 -2.37 -0.17
N SER A 73 -14.39 -2.76 -1.43
CA SER A 73 -13.17 -3.33 -2.03
C SER A 73 -12.00 -2.33 -2.00
N THR A 74 -12.27 -1.07 -2.30
CA THR A 74 -11.27 0.01 -2.24
C THR A 74 -10.74 0.20 -0.82
N LEU A 75 -11.63 0.23 0.18
CA LEU A 75 -11.24 0.35 1.59
C LEU A 75 -10.39 -0.86 2.06
N LEU A 76 -10.73 -2.06 1.62
CA LEU A 76 -9.94 -3.26 1.92
C LEU A 76 -8.52 -3.19 1.33
N VAL A 77 -8.37 -2.68 0.11
CA VAL A 77 -7.05 -2.47 -0.51
C VAL A 77 -6.23 -1.45 0.28
N GLN A 78 -6.87 -0.34 0.69
CA GLN A 78 -6.22 0.67 1.52
C GLN A 78 -5.78 0.11 2.88
N GLU A 79 -6.66 -0.62 3.56
CA GLU A 79 -6.37 -1.26 4.83
C GLU A 79 -5.16 -2.19 4.74
N ARG A 80 -5.11 -3.04 3.71
CA ARG A 80 -4.00 -3.97 3.49
C ARG A 80 -2.71 -3.26 3.19
N TYR A 81 -2.76 -2.22 2.37
CA TYR A 81 -1.59 -1.41 2.09
C TYR A 81 -1.03 -0.76 3.36
N TYR A 82 -1.89 -0.17 4.20
CA TYR A 82 -1.47 0.43 5.44
C TYR A 82 -0.89 -0.60 6.43
N LYS A 83 -1.51 -1.77 6.55
CA LYS A 83 -0.96 -2.89 7.34
C LYS A 83 0.41 -3.35 6.82
N TYR A 84 0.55 -3.44 5.50
CA TYR A 84 1.84 -3.76 4.86
C TYR A 84 2.92 -2.74 5.22
N ILE A 85 2.62 -1.45 5.20
CA ILE A 85 3.56 -0.39 5.57
C ILE A 85 4.01 -0.54 7.02
N LEU A 86 3.09 -0.75 7.96
CA LEU A 86 3.42 -0.96 9.38
C LEU A 86 4.34 -2.18 9.55
N ASP A 87 3.92 -3.32 9.02
CA ASP A 87 4.68 -4.57 9.12
C ASP A 87 6.08 -4.42 8.49
N TYR A 88 6.18 -3.73 7.36
CA TYR A 88 7.46 -3.49 6.69
C TYR A 88 8.39 -2.62 7.53
N LEU A 89 7.88 -1.51 8.10
CA LEU A 89 8.67 -0.58 8.90
C LEU A 89 9.12 -1.18 10.23
N GLU A 90 8.33 -2.08 10.80
CA GLU A 90 8.69 -2.81 12.03
C GLU A 90 9.78 -3.86 11.77
N LYS A 91 9.66 -4.61 10.69
CA LYS A 91 10.56 -5.75 10.41
C LYS A 91 11.87 -5.34 9.73
N ASN A 92 11.88 -4.22 9.02
CA ASN A 92 13.01 -3.83 8.19
C ASN A 92 13.67 -2.55 8.68
N LYS A 93 14.98 -2.62 8.90
CA LYS A 93 15.83 -1.43 9.16
C LYS A 93 16.01 -0.60 7.89
N ASP A 94 16.12 -1.27 6.74
CA ASP A 94 16.29 -0.66 5.43
C ASP A 94 14.92 -0.49 4.74
N VAL A 95 14.67 0.68 4.22
CA VAL A 95 13.40 1.04 3.56
C VAL A 95 13.49 1.01 2.02
N ALA A 96 14.63 0.59 1.47
CA ALA A 96 14.87 0.57 0.01
C ALA A 96 13.93 -0.36 -0.77
N GLY A 97 13.27 -1.31 -0.11
CA GLY A 97 12.30 -2.22 -0.74
C GLY A 97 10.83 -1.89 -0.39
N LEU A 98 10.55 -0.74 0.19
CA LEU A 98 9.18 -0.34 0.51
C LEU A 98 8.40 -0.05 -0.77
N ALA A 99 7.27 -0.72 -0.98
CA ALA A 99 6.42 -0.46 -2.14
C ALA A 99 5.68 0.89 -1.99
N PRO A 100 5.74 1.78 -3.00
CA PRO A 100 5.07 3.06 -2.92
C PRO A 100 3.53 2.93 -3.02
N PRO A 101 2.73 3.90 -2.51
CA PRO A 101 1.25 3.84 -2.56
C PRO A 101 0.70 3.70 -3.97
N SER A 102 1.34 4.34 -4.94
CA SER A 102 0.96 4.28 -6.35
C SER A 102 0.97 2.87 -6.95
N SER A 103 1.75 1.95 -6.39
CA SER A 103 1.79 0.55 -6.84
C SER A 103 0.55 -0.25 -6.41
N SER A 104 -0.21 0.26 -5.45
CA SER A 104 -1.39 -0.39 -4.87
C SER A 104 -2.70 0.30 -5.24
N ASN A 105 -2.66 1.27 -6.15
CA ASN A 105 -3.80 2.13 -6.49
C ASN A 105 -4.41 2.86 -5.26
N VAL A 106 -3.61 3.06 -4.21
CA VAL A 106 -4.00 3.85 -3.05
C VAL A 106 -3.69 5.32 -3.32
N VAL A 107 -4.71 6.14 -3.39
CA VAL A 107 -4.59 7.58 -3.59
C VAL A 107 -4.47 8.25 -2.23
N ASP A 108 -3.24 8.37 -1.74
CA ASP A 108 -2.91 9.08 -0.51
C ASP A 108 -1.68 9.97 -0.76
N PRO A 109 -1.90 11.25 -1.11
CA PRO A 109 -0.81 12.18 -1.41
C PRO A 109 0.14 12.41 -0.23
N LEU A 110 -0.39 12.44 1.00
CA LEU A 110 0.41 12.62 2.21
C LEU A 110 1.33 11.42 2.42
N MET A 111 0.78 10.21 2.35
CA MET A 111 1.55 8.98 2.46
C MET A 111 2.61 8.88 1.36
N THR A 112 2.27 9.25 0.14
CA THR A 112 3.21 9.27 -1.00
C THR A 112 4.39 10.20 -0.72
N SER A 113 4.12 11.41 -0.20
CA SER A 113 5.17 12.36 0.18
C SER A 113 6.05 11.80 1.29
N LEU A 114 5.44 11.31 2.37
CA LEU A 114 6.18 10.77 3.52
C LEU A 114 7.10 9.61 3.14
N ILE A 115 6.63 8.70 2.29
CA ILE A 115 7.43 7.56 1.80
C ILE A 115 8.56 8.03 0.88
N THR A 116 8.28 8.98 -0.02
CA THR A 116 9.29 9.54 -0.92
C THR A 116 10.41 10.23 -0.13
N ASP A 117 10.06 11.01 0.88
CA ASP A 117 11.02 11.66 1.77
C ASP A 117 11.86 10.64 2.54
N LEU A 118 11.23 9.58 3.05
CA LEU A 118 11.93 8.50 3.74
C LEU A 118 12.91 7.77 2.81
N MET A 119 12.52 7.49 1.56
CA MET A 119 13.40 6.90 0.55
C MET A 119 14.59 7.82 0.22
N SER A 120 14.34 9.12 0.08
CA SER A 120 15.38 10.12 -0.16
C SER A 120 16.40 10.17 1.00
N LEU A 121 15.93 10.20 2.24
CA LEU A 121 16.78 10.18 3.43
C LEU A 121 17.62 8.89 3.50
N ASN A 122 17.04 7.76 3.14
CA ASN A 122 17.75 6.48 3.11
C ASN A 122 18.82 6.44 2.01
N ALA A 123 18.55 7.03 0.85
CA ALA A 123 19.54 7.19 -0.22
C ALA A 123 20.71 8.10 0.22
N GLN A 124 20.43 9.21 0.90
CA GLN A 124 21.44 10.09 1.47
C GLN A 124 22.31 9.35 2.51
N ARG A 125 21.66 8.58 3.40
CA ARG A 125 22.38 7.73 4.37
C ARG A 125 23.31 6.74 3.68
N ALA A 126 22.84 6.04 2.66
CA ALA A 126 23.62 5.08 1.89
C ALA A 126 24.82 5.75 1.19
N SER A 127 24.65 6.94 0.64
CA SER A 127 25.73 7.74 0.02
C SER A 127 26.82 8.13 1.02
N ILE A 128 26.45 8.50 2.24
CA ILE A 128 27.42 8.85 3.29
C ILE A 128 28.22 7.59 3.71
N LEU A 129 27.53 6.46 3.89
CA LEU A 129 28.17 5.20 4.28
C LEU A 129 29.12 4.66 3.20
N SER A 130 28.75 4.79 1.91
CA SER A 130 29.61 4.35 0.80
C SER A 130 30.93 5.12 0.70
N ASN A 131 30.98 6.36 1.20
CA ASN A 131 32.17 7.21 1.21
C ASN A 131 33.08 6.97 2.43
N ASN A 132 32.96 5.84 3.13
CA ASN A 132 33.72 5.47 4.34
C ASN A 132 33.68 6.53 5.46
N SER A 133 32.60 7.28 5.55
CA SER A 133 32.42 8.37 6.53
C SER A 133 31.56 7.95 7.72
N GLU A 134 31.82 6.78 8.33
CA GLU A 134 31.06 6.32 9.52
C GLU A 134 31.11 7.29 10.69
N LYS A 135 32.13 8.13 10.78
CA LYS A 135 32.29 9.19 11.81
C LYS A 135 31.72 10.54 11.34
N ASN A 136 30.94 10.60 10.30
CA ASN A 136 30.40 11.85 9.82
C ASN A 136 29.28 12.35 10.75
N LEU A 137 29.42 13.57 11.24
CA LEU A 137 28.40 14.22 12.09
C LEU A 137 27.02 14.27 11.41
N PHE A 138 27.01 14.35 10.08
CA PHE A 138 25.78 14.35 9.27
C PHE A 138 25.05 13.00 9.27
N LEU A 139 25.75 11.88 9.48
CA LEU A 139 25.13 10.56 9.54
C LEU A 139 24.11 10.49 10.69
N GLY A 140 24.50 10.95 11.90
CA GLY A 140 23.60 10.99 13.04
C GLY A 140 22.37 11.89 12.82
N GLN A 141 22.56 13.01 12.12
CA GLN A 141 21.45 13.90 11.78
C GLN A 141 20.46 13.22 10.80
N ILE A 142 20.98 12.52 9.78
CA ILE A 142 20.15 11.80 8.81
C ILE A 142 19.43 10.63 9.48
N GLU A 143 20.10 9.87 10.34
CA GLU A 143 19.48 8.77 11.09
C GLU A 143 18.36 9.28 12.01
N ASN A 144 18.54 10.43 12.66
CA ASN A 144 17.46 11.06 13.44
C ASN A 144 16.29 11.48 12.54
N LYS A 145 16.55 12.07 11.37
CA LYS A 145 15.51 12.42 10.41
C LYS A 145 14.76 11.18 9.93
N ILE A 146 15.46 10.10 9.60
CA ILE A 146 14.85 8.80 9.21
C ILE A 146 13.94 8.29 10.32
N LYS A 147 14.40 8.33 11.57
CA LYS A 147 13.59 7.90 12.73
C LYS A 147 12.34 8.75 12.87
N THR A 148 12.45 10.07 12.79
CA THR A 148 11.29 10.98 12.86
C THR A 148 10.32 10.74 11.70
N GLN A 149 10.84 10.55 10.49
CA GLN A 149 10.01 10.29 9.31
C GLN A 149 9.28 8.94 9.42
N LYS A 150 9.95 7.89 9.90
CA LYS A 150 9.29 6.61 10.18
C LYS A 150 8.16 6.76 11.19
N GLN A 151 8.38 7.52 12.26
CA GLN A 151 7.35 7.79 13.27
C GLN A 151 6.15 8.53 12.67
N ALA A 152 6.38 9.54 11.85
CA ALA A 152 5.31 10.27 11.16
C ALA A 152 4.48 9.36 10.23
N ILE A 153 5.14 8.42 9.53
CA ILE A 153 4.45 7.43 8.70
C ILE A 153 3.60 6.50 9.58
N ILE A 154 4.14 5.99 10.67
CA ILE A 154 3.42 5.08 11.58
C ILE A 154 2.18 5.77 12.15
N GLU A 155 2.30 7.02 12.59
CA GLU A 155 1.17 7.79 13.10
C GLU A 155 0.11 8.05 12.02
N ASN A 156 0.52 8.44 10.82
CA ASN A 156 -0.40 8.65 9.70
C ASN A 156 -1.12 7.36 9.33
N VAL A 157 -0.40 6.25 9.18
CA VAL A 157 -0.96 4.94 8.85
C VAL A 157 -1.95 4.47 9.93
N THR A 158 -1.61 4.64 11.19
CA THR A 158 -2.49 4.26 12.31
C THR A 158 -3.79 5.05 12.28
N ASN A 159 -3.72 6.35 12.04
CA ASN A 159 -4.90 7.21 11.89
C ASN A 159 -5.74 6.81 10.67
N SER A 160 -5.09 6.54 9.53
CA SER A 160 -5.76 6.10 8.32
C SER A 160 -6.45 4.75 8.49
N LEU A 161 -5.81 3.78 9.16
CA LEU A 161 -6.42 2.49 9.51
C LEU A 161 -7.64 2.64 10.40
N ASN A 162 -7.58 3.52 11.39
CA ASN A 162 -8.73 3.80 12.26
C ASN A 162 -9.90 4.36 11.44
N THR A 163 -9.62 5.29 10.52
CA THR A 163 -10.65 5.86 9.64
C THR A 163 -11.25 4.81 8.73
N VAL A 164 -10.44 3.98 8.08
CA VAL A 164 -10.90 2.88 7.22
C VAL A 164 -11.77 1.90 7.99
N ASN A 165 -11.36 1.50 9.19
CA ASN A 165 -12.11 0.57 10.04
C ASN A 165 -13.47 1.16 10.48
N LEU A 166 -13.54 2.45 10.78
CA LEU A 166 -14.79 3.13 11.10
C LEU A 166 -15.75 3.12 9.91
N THR A 167 -15.24 3.51 8.73
CA THR A 167 -16.05 3.55 7.49
C THR A 167 -16.53 2.15 7.04
N GLN A 168 -15.81 1.09 7.36
CA GLN A 168 -16.25 -0.29 7.04
C GLN A 168 -17.37 -0.80 7.96
N ASN A 169 -17.54 -0.20 9.12
CA ASN A 169 -18.52 -0.61 10.12
C ASN A 169 -19.84 0.20 10.04
N GLU A 170 -19.88 1.22 9.20
CA GLU A 170 -21.09 2.01 8.86
C GLU A 170 -21.84 1.39 7.66
#